data_7a44ac312460d62611df3afe10166a14
#
_entry.id   7a44ac312460d62611df3afe10166a14
#
_cell.length_a   1.000
_cell.length_b   1.000
_cell.length_c   1.000
_cell.angle_alpha   90.00
_cell.angle_beta   90.00
_cell.angle_gamma   90.00
#
_symmetry.space_group_name_H-M   'P 1'
#
loop_
_entity.id
_entity.type
_entity.pdbx_description
1 polymer ?
#
loop_
_entity_poly.entity_id
_entity_poly.type
_entity_poly.pdbx_seq_one_letter_code
_entity_poly.pdbx_strand_id
1 'polypeptide(L)'
;GFLDSAPVFERQLADDGILLFKYWLTCDQQEQEERFAERLADPLKRWKLSPIDLAAREKYGEYTKAREAMLMATHTKHAPWTLVDFDDQRRGRLTLIRDLLDRLPDTRIDPPQLEMPPLGHAPEAEKFGALKPIARYKG
;
A
#
# COMPACT_ATOMS: atom_id res chain seq x y z
N GLY A 1 -8.04 -13.26 22.36
CA GLY A 1 -6.77 -12.86 21.72
C GLY A 1 -7.00 -11.77 20.66
N PHE A 2 -5.96 -11.44 19.88
CA PHE A 2 -6.05 -10.37 18.86
C PHE A 2 -7.22 -10.55 17.88
N LEU A 3 -7.42 -11.76 17.38
CA LEU A 3 -8.52 -12.06 16.45
C LEU A 3 -9.91 -11.84 17.05
N ASP A 4 -10.06 -11.94 18.36
CA ASP A 4 -11.34 -11.70 19.03
C ASP A 4 -11.57 -10.19 19.27
N SER A 5 -10.50 -9.44 19.53
CA SER A 5 -10.58 -7.99 19.80
C SER A 5 -10.63 -7.13 18.53
N ALA A 6 -10.04 -7.59 17.44
CA ALA A 6 -9.99 -6.83 16.18
C ALA A 6 -11.38 -6.45 15.65
N PRO A 7 -12.39 -7.33 15.57
CA PRO A 7 -13.72 -6.96 15.10
C PRO A 7 -14.43 -5.95 15.99
N VAL A 8 -14.15 -5.97 17.30
CA VAL A 8 -14.70 -5.00 18.26
C VAL A 8 -14.12 -3.62 18.02
N PHE A 9 -12.81 -3.54 17.84
CA PHE A 9 -12.11 -2.29 17.52
C PHE A 9 -12.53 -1.73 16.16
N GLU A 10 -12.61 -2.59 15.14
CA GLU A 10 -13.07 -2.21 13.80
C GLU A 10 -14.51 -1.64 13.83
N ARG A 11 -15.37 -2.21 14.67
CA ARG A 11 -16.73 -1.68 14.88
C ARG A 11 -16.70 -0.29 15.49
N GLN A 12 -15.88 -0.06 16.51
CA GLN A 12 -15.74 1.26 17.13
C GLN A 12 -15.30 2.32 16.11
N LEU A 13 -14.33 1.99 15.25
CA LEU A 13 -13.92 2.88 14.17
C LEU A 13 -15.07 3.20 13.20
N ALA A 14 -15.85 2.18 12.82
CA ALA A 14 -16.98 2.37 11.91
C ALA A 14 -18.12 3.20 12.57
N ASP A 15 -18.39 2.98 13.86
CA ASP A 15 -19.39 3.71 14.62
C ASP A 15 -18.98 5.19 14.80
N ASP A 16 -17.69 5.49 14.84
CA ASP A 16 -17.12 6.85 14.83
C ASP A 16 -17.11 7.51 13.43
N GLY A 17 -17.64 6.84 12.40
CA GLY A 17 -17.73 7.35 11.04
C GLY A 17 -16.47 7.17 10.20
N ILE A 18 -15.49 6.38 10.65
CA ILE A 18 -14.30 6.05 9.87
C ILE A 18 -14.65 5.04 8.79
N LEU A 19 -14.30 5.33 7.55
CA LEU A 19 -14.44 4.41 6.44
C LEU A 19 -13.26 3.42 6.44
N LEU A 20 -13.53 2.19 6.86
CA LEU A 20 -12.51 1.15 6.95
C LEU A 20 -12.58 0.22 5.74
N PHE A 21 -11.53 0.21 4.93
CA PHE A 21 -11.38 -0.69 3.79
C PHE A 21 -10.30 -1.73 4.09
N LYS A 22 -10.66 -3.00 4.00
CA LYS A 22 -9.73 -4.12 4.21
C LYS A 22 -9.54 -4.87 2.91
N TYR A 23 -8.31 -4.88 2.41
CA TYR A 23 -7.94 -5.59 1.19
C TYR A 23 -6.94 -6.68 1.50
N TRP A 24 -7.19 -7.87 0.98
CA TRP A 24 -6.23 -8.95 0.94
C TRP A 24 -5.73 -9.12 -0.50
N LEU A 25 -4.44 -8.91 -0.69
CA LEU A 25 -3.79 -9.08 -1.99
C LEU A 25 -3.40 -10.55 -2.12
N THR A 26 -4.04 -11.27 -3.02
CA THR A 26 -3.75 -12.69 -3.24
C THR A 26 -2.47 -12.86 -4.05
N CYS A 27 -1.76 -13.92 -3.78
CA CYS A 27 -0.61 -14.35 -4.56
C CYS A 27 -0.49 -15.86 -4.40
N ASP A 28 -0.62 -16.59 -5.49
CA ASP A 28 -0.47 -18.03 -5.48
C ASP A 28 1.00 -18.43 -5.27
N GLN A 29 1.23 -19.65 -4.77
CA GLN A 29 2.57 -20.12 -4.48
C GLN A 29 3.43 -20.19 -5.74
N GLN A 30 2.84 -20.54 -6.88
CA GLN A 30 3.56 -20.55 -8.15
C GLN A 30 4.07 -19.16 -8.51
N GLU A 31 3.23 -18.15 -8.44
CA GLU A 31 3.60 -16.75 -8.69
C GLU A 31 4.65 -16.25 -7.69
N GLN A 32 4.55 -16.68 -6.42
CA GLN A 32 5.57 -16.37 -5.41
C GLN A 32 6.95 -16.91 -5.82
N GLU A 33 7.01 -18.18 -6.29
CA GLU A 33 8.23 -18.80 -6.76
C GLU A 33 8.83 -18.08 -7.97
N GLU A 34 7.99 -17.74 -8.94
CA GLU A 34 8.40 -16.99 -10.13
C GLU A 34 9.01 -15.63 -9.77
N ARG A 35 8.38 -14.92 -8.83
CA ARG A 35 8.90 -13.63 -8.32
C ARG A 35 10.22 -13.78 -7.57
N PHE A 36 10.41 -14.86 -6.82
CA PHE A 36 11.69 -15.12 -6.15
C PHE A 36 12.79 -15.44 -7.17
N ALA A 37 12.47 -16.22 -8.20
CA ALA A 37 13.40 -16.53 -9.28
C ALA A 37 13.82 -15.26 -10.04
N GLU A 38 12.86 -14.39 -10.39
CA GLU A 38 13.14 -13.09 -11.01
C GLU A 38 14.04 -12.20 -10.15
N ARG A 39 13.75 -12.11 -8.85
CA ARG A 39 14.58 -11.31 -7.93
C ARG A 39 15.99 -11.85 -7.81
N LEU A 40 16.15 -13.17 -7.82
CA LEU A 40 17.46 -13.80 -7.75
C LEU A 40 18.28 -13.57 -9.03
N ALA A 41 17.62 -13.60 -10.19
CA ALA A 41 18.25 -13.42 -11.50
C ALA A 41 18.65 -11.95 -11.77
N ASP A 42 17.90 -10.99 -11.27
CA ASP A 42 18.12 -9.56 -11.50
C ASP A 42 19.02 -8.94 -10.40
N PRO A 43 20.26 -8.51 -10.72
CA PRO A 43 21.16 -7.90 -9.76
C PRO A 43 20.57 -6.67 -9.05
N LEU A 44 19.70 -5.91 -9.74
CA LEU A 44 19.05 -4.73 -9.18
C LEU A 44 17.87 -5.05 -8.26
N LYS A 45 17.39 -6.30 -8.26
CA LYS A 45 16.28 -6.76 -7.42
C LYS A 45 16.72 -7.74 -6.33
N ARG A 46 17.91 -8.30 -6.43
CA ARG A 46 18.44 -9.33 -5.51
C ARG A 46 18.42 -8.89 -4.04
N TRP A 47 18.66 -7.62 -3.76
CA TRP A 47 18.63 -7.05 -2.41
C TRP A 47 17.24 -7.13 -1.75
N LYS A 48 16.17 -7.38 -2.51
CA LYS A 48 14.80 -7.57 -2.00
C LYS A 48 14.55 -8.98 -1.46
N LEU A 49 15.48 -9.91 -1.67
CA LEU A 49 15.38 -11.26 -1.09
C LEU A 49 16.01 -11.26 0.30
N SER A 50 15.31 -11.86 1.24
CA SER A 50 15.75 -12.01 2.62
C SER A 50 15.68 -13.47 3.07
N PRO A 51 16.36 -13.85 4.15
CA PRO A 51 16.18 -15.17 4.75
C PRO A 51 14.74 -15.47 5.17
N ILE A 52 13.94 -14.44 5.48
CA ILE A 52 12.52 -14.57 5.83
C ILE A 52 11.71 -15.03 4.61
N ASP A 53 12.04 -14.55 3.41
CA ASP A 53 11.36 -14.97 2.18
C ASP A 53 11.56 -16.47 1.93
N LEU A 54 12.77 -17.00 2.18
CA LEU A 54 13.06 -18.43 2.07
C LEU A 54 12.27 -19.26 3.10
N ALA A 55 12.22 -18.79 4.34
CA ALA A 55 11.44 -19.46 5.39
C ALA A 55 9.93 -19.40 5.10
N ALA A 56 9.43 -18.31 4.53
CA ALA A 56 8.03 -18.15 4.14
C ALA A 56 7.63 -19.14 3.03
N ARG A 57 8.53 -19.44 2.09
CA ARG A 57 8.35 -20.47 1.06
C ARG A 57 7.98 -21.83 1.63
N GLU A 58 8.76 -22.28 2.61
CA GLU A 58 8.56 -23.58 3.27
C GLU A 58 7.27 -23.61 4.08
N LYS A 59 6.87 -22.48 4.64
CA LYS A 59 5.72 -22.34 5.53
C LYS A 59 4.46 -21.82 4.83
N TYR A 60 4.41 -21.84 3.50
CA TYR A 60 3.26 -21.31 2.74
C TYR A 60 1.93 -21.88 3.23
N GLY A 61 1.85 -23.19 3.49
CA GLY A 61 0.64 -23.83 4.00
C GLY A 61 0.24 -23.38 5.42
N GLU A 62 1.23 -23.10 6.30
CA GLU A 62 0.96 -22.58 7.64
C GLU A 62 0.44 -21.14 7.58
N TYR A 63 1.05 -20.30 6.75
CA TYR A 63 0.58 -18.94 6.50
C TYR A 63 -0.83 -18.92 5.88
N THR A 64 -1.11 -19.84 4.96
CA THR A 64 -2.46 -19.99 4.38
C THR A 64 -3.51 -20.28 5.45
N LYS A 65 -3.24 -21.23 6.35
CA LYS A 65 -4.14 -21.54 7.47
C LYS A 65 -4.33 -20.35 8.42
N ALA A 66 -3.25 -19.64 8.73
CA ALA A 66 -3.32 -18.46 9.59
C ALA A 66 -4.13 -17.33 8.94
N ARG A 67 -3.96 -17.11 7.63
CA ARG A 67 -4.75 -16.18 6.83
C ARG A 67 -6.23 -16.55 6.86
N GLU A 68 -6.58 -17.80 6.61
CA GLU A 68 -7.96 -18.25 6.61
C GLU A 68 -8.62 -18.04 7.99
N ALA A 69 -7.93 -18.40 9.05
CA ALA A 69 -8.39 -18.14 10.41
C ALA A 69 -8.63 -16.65 10.67
N MET A 70 -7.71 -15.78 10.23
CA MET A 70 -7.85 -14.33 10.33
C MET A 70 -9.05 -13.83 9.52
N LEU A 71 -9.17 -14.23 8.26
CA LEU A 71 -10.30 -13.83 7.39
C LEU A 71 -11.63 -14.25 7.99
N MET A 72 -11.75 -15.50 8.45
CA MET A 72 -12.98 -15.99 9.09
C MET A 72 -13.34 -15.23 10.37
N ALA A 73 -12.35 -14.93 11.21
CA ALA A 73 -12.59 -14.25 12.47
C ALA A 73 -12.91 -12.75 12.30
N THR A 74 -12.40 -12.12 11.25
CA THR A 74 -12.46 -10.65 11.10
C THR A 74 -13.24 -10.18 9.87
N HIS A 75 -13.81 -11.07 9.05
CA HIS A 75 -14.73 -10.68 7.97
C HIS A 75 -16.11 -10.39 8.54
N THR A 76 -16.42 -9.13 8.77
CA THR A 76 -17.65 -8.69 9.40
C THR A 76 -18.48 -7.82 8.48
N LYS A 77 -19.77 -7.65 8.78
CA LYS A 77 -20.67 -6.80 8.00
C LYS A 77 -20.24 -5.33 7.98
N HIS A 78 -19.69 -4.82 9.10
CA HIS A 78 -19.25 -3.43 9.23
C HIS A 78 -17.82 -3.20 8.69
N ALA A 79 -17.03 -4.25 8.58
CA ALA A 79 -15.65 -4.19 8.05
C ALA A 79 -15.35 -5.47 7.23
N PRO A 80 -15.91 -5.60 6.03
CA PRO A 80 -15.68 -6.76 5.19
C PRO A 80 -14.28 -6.75 4.56
N TRP A 81 -13.70 -7.93 4.39
CA TRP A 81 -12.53 -8.13 3.56
C TRP A 81 -12.90 -8.15 2.08
N THR A 82 -12.10 -7.52 1.27
CA THR A 82 -12.15 -7.59 -0.21
C THR A 82 -10.88 -8.27 -0.71
N LEU A 83 -11.04 -9.31 -1.53
CA LEU A 83 -9.90 -9.99 -2.15
C LEU A 83 -9.53 -9.28 -3.45
N VAL A 84 -8.24 -9.07 -3.65
CA VAL A 84 -7.70 -8.51 -4.90
C VAL A 84 -6.69 -9.49 -5.46
N ASP A 85 -6.94 -9.96 -6.68
CA ASP A 85 -5.96 -10.73 -7.44
C ASP A 85 -4.72 -9.88 -7.72
N PHE A 86 -3.57 -10.35 -7.25
CA PHE A 86 -2.30 -9.67 -7.36
C PHE A 86 -1.22 -10.48 -8.08
N ASP A 87 -1.62 -11.53 -8.80
CA ASP A 87 -0.71 -12.28 -9.67
C ASP A 87 -0.18 -11.36 -10.78
N ASP A 88 -1.05 -10.57 -11.42
CA ASP A 88 -0.61 -9.40 -12.17
C ASP A 88 -0.64 -8.14 -11.28
N GLN A 89 0.54 -7.72 -10.79
CA GLN A 89 0.64 -6.58 -9.90
C GLN A 89 0.15 -5.24 -10.49
N ARG A 90 0.24 -5.06 -11.81
CA ARG A 90 -0.24 -3.82 -12.45
C ARG A 90 -1.76 -3.79 -12.44
N ARG A 91 -2.39 -4.87 -12.86
CA ARG A 91 -3.84 -5.03 -12.83
C ARG A 91 -4.38 -4.99 -11.41
N GLY A 92 -3.74 -5.70 -10.50
CA GLY A 92 -4.12 -5.72 -9.09
C GLY A 92 -4.14 -4.32 -8.47
N ARG A 93 -3.12 -3.49 -8.73
CA ARG A 93 -3.09 -2.09 -8.26
C ARG A 93 -4.22 -1.26 -8.86
N LEU A 94 -4.45 -1.36 -10.17
CA LEU A 94 -5.53 -0.62 -10.82
C LEU A 94 -6.91 -1.06 -10.31
N THR A 95 -7.10 -2.36 -10.13
CA THR A 95 -8.34 -2.94 -9.58
C THR A 95 -8.61 -2.42 -8.17
N LEU A 96 -7.59 -2.44 -7.30
CA LEU A 96 -7.70 -1.95 -5.93
C LEU A 96 -8.03 -0.45 -5.90
N ILE A 97 -7.31 0.36 -6.67
CA ILE A 97 -7.54 1.81 -6.72
C ILE A 97 -8.95 2.11 -7.22
N ARG A 98 -9.40 1.42 -8.26
CA ARG A 98 -10.73 1.58 -8.81
C ARG A 98 -11.80 1.22 -7.78
N ASP A 99 -11.71 0.04 -7.15
CA ASP A 99 -12.66 -0.38 -6.11
C ASP A 99 -12.72 0.61 -4.95
N LEU A 100 -11.55 1.12 -4.53
CA LEU A 100 -11.48 2.14 -3.47
C LEU A 100 -12.20 3.43 -3.88
N LEU A 101 -11.94 3.93 -5.08
CA LEU A 101 -12.56 5.15 -5.59
C LEU A 101 -14.06 4.99 -5.78
N ASP A 102 -14.52 3.83 -6.30
CA ASP A 102 -15.94 3.54 -6.50
C ASP A 102 -16.71 3.45 -5.15
N ARG A 103 -16.03 3.15 -4.05
CA ARG A 103 -16.62 2.99 -2.72
C ARG A 103 -16.47 4.22 -1.82
N LEU A 104 -15.61 5.15 -2.18
CA LEU A 104 -15.51 6.43 -1.46
C LEU A 104 -16.76 7.27 -1.73
N PRO A 105 -17.29 7.98 -0.71
CA PRO A 105 -18.37 8.93 -0.92
C PRO A 105 -17.91 10.02 -1.89
N ASP A 106 -18.72 10.27 -2.91
CA ASP A 106 -18.46 11.37 -3.85
C ASP A 106 -18.74 12.71 -3.16
N THR A 107 -17.75 13.21 -2.46
CA THR A 107 -17.81 14.48 -1.76
C THR A 107 -17.05 15.52 -2.56
N ARG A 108 -17.79 16.40 -3.22
CA ARG A 108 -17.21 17.55 -3.89
C ARG A 108 -16.79 18.57 -2.84
N ILE A 109 -15.49 18.73 -2.67
CA ILE A 109 -14.91 19.82 -1.88
C ILE A 109 -14.52 20.91 -2.86
N ASP A 110 -15.20 22.05 -2.81
CA ASP A 110 -14.77 23.20 -3.59
C ASP A 110 -13.41 23.68 -3.05
N PRO A 111 -12.37 23.74 -3.89
CA PRO A 111 -11.07 24.20 -3.43
C PRO A 111 -11.19 25.65 -2.96
N PRO A 112 -10.49 26.03 -1.86
CA PRO A 112 -10.48 27.42 -1.44
C PRO A 112 -9.93 28.29 -2.58
N GLN A 113 -10.58 29.41 -2.86
CA GLN A 113 -10.06 30.39 -3.79
C GLN A 113 -8.83 31.04 -3.16
N LEU A 114 -7.67 30.55 -3.53
CA LEU A 114 -6.40 31.11 -3.09
C LEU A 114 -5.96 32.16 -4.10
N GLU A 115 -5.96 33.41 -3.66
CA GLU A 115 -5.32 34.49 -4.40
C GLU A 115 -3.85 34.56 -4.01
N MET A 116 -2.98 34.53 -5.00
CA MET A 116 -1.54 34.75 -4.79
C MET A 116 -1.24 36.23 -5.03
N PRO A 117 -1.07 37.04 -3.98
CA PRO A 117 -0.70 38.42 -4.17
C PRO A 117 0.67 38.52 -4.84
N PRO A 118 0.92 39.57 -5.63
CA PRO A 118 2.21 39.78 -6.25
C PRO A 118 3.30 39.89 -5.18
N LEU A 119 4.46 39.31 -5.47
CA LEU A 119 5.62 39.44 -4.60
C LEU A 119 6.01 40.94 -4.52
N GLY A 120 6.07 41.51 -3.31
CA GLY A 120 6.36 42.93 -3.10
C GLY A 120 7.78 43.35 -3.39
N HIS A 121 8.65 42.45 -3.82
CA HIS A 121 10.05 42.66 -4.17
C HIS A 121 10.47 41.74 -5.32
N ALA A 122 11.64 41.97 -5.90
CA ALA A 122 12.18 41.05 -6.89
C ALA A 122 12.53 39.71 -6.25
N PRO A 123 12.28 38.57 -6.94
CA PRO A 123 12.65 37.25 -6.43
C PRO A 123 14.16 37.19 -6.09
N GLU A 124 14.47 36.71 -4.90
CA GLU A 124 15.83 36.54 -4.45
C GLU A 124 16.36 35.16 -4.79
N ALA A 125 17.62 35.10 -5.23
CA ALA A 125 18.30 33.83 -5.42
C ALA A 125 18.89 33.34 -4.10
N GLU A 126 18.83 32.04 -3.86
CA GLU A 126 19.51 31.43 -2.71
C GLU A 126 21.03 31.65 -2.78
N LYS A 127 21.61 32.01 -1.64
CA LYS A 127 23.06 32.22 -1.48
C LYS A 127 23.60 31.19 -0.51
N PHE A 128 24.50 30.35 -0.98
CA PHE A 128 25.06 29.25 -0.20
C PHE A 128 26.45 29.58 0.40
N GLY A 129 26.90 30.80 0.33
CA GLY A 129 28.22 31.22 0.81
C GLY A 129 29.36 30.47 0.13
N ALA A 130 30.14 29.73 0.91
CA ALA A 130 31.28 28.94 0.40
C ALA A 130 30.89 27.58 -0.18
N LEU A 131 29.62 27.15 -0.02
CA LEU A 131 29.15 25.86 -0.51
C LEU A 131 28.90 25.92 -2.02
N LYS A 132 29.34 24.89 -2.70
CA LYS A 132 29.12 24.74 -4.14
C LYS A 132 28.18 23.55 -4.39
N PRO A 133 27.19 23.70 -5.28
CA PRO A 133 26.37 22.58 -5.66
C PRO A 133 27.20 21.50 -6.38
N ILE A 134 26.78 20.25 -6.28
CA ILE A 134 27.33 19.17 -7.09
C ILE A 134 27.13 19.49 -8.58
N ALA A 135 28.01 18.99 -9.42
CA ALA A 135 27.90 19.18 -10.85
C ALA A 135 26.56 18.55 -11.36
N ARG A 136 25.88 19.29 -12.24
CA ARG A 136 24.67 18.76 -12.89
C ARG A 136 25.05 17.56 -13.76
N TYR A 137 24.22 16.55 -13.73
CA TYR A 137 24.30 15.44 -14.68
C TYR A 137 24.19 16.00 -16.09
N LYS A 138 25.18 15.66 -16.91
CA LYS A 138 25.14 15.95 -18.34
C LYS A 138 24.65 14.69 -19.02
N GLY A 139 23.33 14.58 -19.25
CA GLY A 139 22.70 13.50 -19.97
C GLY A 139 23.29 13.31 -21.38
#